data_11dbe1388587b7febab1b46d76425389
#
_entry.id   11dbe1388587b7febab1b46d76425389
#
_cell.length_a   1.000
_cell.length_b   1.000
_cell.length_c   1.000
_cell.angle_alpha   90.00
_cell.angle_beta   90.00
_cell.angle_gamma   90.00
#
_symmetry.space_group_name_H-M   'P 1'
#
loop_
_entity.id
_entity.type
_entity.pdbx_description
1 polymer ?
#
loop_
_entity_poly.entity_id
_entity_poly.type
_entity_poly.pdbx_seq_one_letter_code
_entity_poly.pdbx_strand_id
1 'polypeptide(L)'
;MNNIPLVILAAGLSSRMKSSDGDDKMSKSAISQANTRSKGFIEIESGNPLIYYIINNAIASGITIFYIILSKNSDEFKTYLDKISEELKIEIKIAYQDFYGNKKPLGTADAIRQTLDQYEELKSSRFLVCNSDNLYSKNSFRILIESKDYSSMIAYKFDCLDFDNERLKGFAI
;
A
#
# COMPACT_ATOMS: atom_id res chain seq x y z
N MET A 1 15.87 19.79 -1.35
CA MET A 1 15.23 18.80 -2.25
C MET A 1 13.77 18.75 -1.85
N ASN A 2 12.82 18.94 -2.80
CA ASN A 2 11.41 18.77 -2.47
C ASN A 2 11.18 17.32 -2.08
N ASN A 3 10.75 17.08 -0.85
CA ASN A 3 10.43 15.75 -0.36
C ASN A 3 9.14 15.28 -1.05
N ILE A 4 9.25 14.32 -1.97
CA ILE A 4 8.10 13.77 -2.69
C ILE A 4 7.38 12.77 -1.77
N PRO A 5 6.14 13.02 -1.35
CA PRO A 5 5.44 12.11 -0.45
C PRO A 5 4.98 10.83 -1.17
N LEU A 6 4.77 9.76 -0.39
CA LEU A 6 4.23 8.50 -0.86
C LEU A 6 2.81 8.28 -0.32
N VAL A 7 1.85 8.10 -1.22
CA VAL A 7 0.48 7.70 -0.92
C VAL A 7 0.37 6.18 -1.00
N ILE A 8 -0.01 5.52 0.09
CA ILE A 8 -0.16 4.05 0.16
C ILE A 8 -1.63 3.67 0.29
N LEU A 9 -2.11 2.87 -0.65
CA LEU A 9 -3.50 2.41 -0.72
C LEU A 9 -3.68 1.17 0.17
N ALA A 10 -4.27 1.32 1.35
CA ALA A 10 -4.46 0.24 2.33
C ALA A 10 -5.92 0.04 2.78
N ALA A 11 -6.89 0.73 2.18
CA ALA A 11 -8.32 0.60 2.50
C ALA A 11 -9.00 -0.64 1.89
N GLY A 12 -8.27 -1.44 1.09
CA GLY A 12 -8.81 -2.62 0.41
C GLY A 12 -9.34 -3.67 1.40
N LEU A 13 -10.54 -4.22 1.13
CA LEU A 13 -11.22 -5.18 2.01
C LEU A 13 -10.60 -6.59 2.00
N SER A 14 -9.63 -6.86 1.14
CA SER A 14 -8.98 -8.19 0.98
C SER A 14 -9.99 -9.34 0.77
N SER A 15 -11.14 -9.06 0.18
CA SER A 15 -12.29 -9.96 0.11
C SER A 15 -11.99 -11.31 -0.56
N ARG A 16 -11.13 -11.32 -1.58
CA ARG A 16 -10.71 -12.56 -2.25
C ARG A 16 -9.86 -13.45 -1.34
N MET A 17 -8.99 -12.85 -0.54
CA MET A 17 -8.16 -13.59 0.43
C MET A 17 -8.99 -14.12 1.59
N LYS A 18 -9.97 -13.33 2.08
CA LYS A 18 -10.87 -13.73 3.17
C LYS A 18 -11.88 -14.80 2.77
N SER A 19 -12.11 -15.04 1.49
CA SER A 19 -13.01 -16.06 0.95
C SER A 19 -12.30 -17.31 0.43
N SER A 20 -10.97 -17.36 0.45
CA SER A 20 -10.21 -18.55 0.06
C SER A 20 -9.99 -19.45 1.27
N ASP A 21 -10.31 -20.73 1.14
CA ASP A 21 -9.86 -21.75 2.09
C ASP A 21 -8.33 -21.80 2.04
N GLY A 22 -7.68 -21.69 3.20
CA GLY A 22 -6.23 -21.70 3.28
C GLY A 22 -5.67 -23.04 2.77
N ASP A 23 -4.54 -22.99 2.07
CA ASP A 23 -3.79 -24.19 1.69
C ASP A 23 -3.34 -24.92 2.99
N ASP A 24 -3.37 -26.26 3.00
CA ASP A 24 -2.95 -27.12 4.12
C ASP A 24 -1.51 -26.84 4.60
N LYS A 25 -0.73 -26.13 3.81
CA LYS A 25 0.65 -25.69 4.12
C LYS A 25 0.73 -24.39 4.93
N MET A 26 -0.38 -23.66 5.11
CA MET A 26 -0.38 -22.39 5.84
C MET A 26 -0.55 -22.62 7.34
N SER A 27 0.19 -21.83 8.14
CA SER A 27 0.01 -21.85 9.60
C SER A 27 -1.38 -21.33 9.99
N LYS A 28 -1.96 -21.85 11.08
CA LYS A 28 -3.25 -21.37 11.63
C LYS A 28 -3.22 -19.86 11.92
N SER A 29 -2.08 -19.32 12.34
CA SER A 29 -1.87 -17.89 12.56
C SER A 29 -1.99 -17.08 11.27
N ALA A 30 -1.36 -17.54 10.19
CA ALA A 30 -1.42 -16.88 8.88
C ALA A 30 -2.86 -16.87 8.33
N ILE A 31 -3.59 -17.96 8.45
CA ILE A 31 -5.00 -18.05 8.04
C ILE A 31 -5.87 -17.08 8.86
N SER A 32 -5.66 -17.00 10.18
CA SER A 32 -6.39 -16.07 11.05
C SER A 32 -6.15 -14.62 10.67
N GLN A 33 -4.89 -14.24 10.43
CA GLN A 33 -4.53 -12.88 10.00
C GLN A 33 -5.13 -12.56 8.61
N ALA A 34 -5.08 -13.50 7.67
CA ALA A 34 -5.65 -13.35 6.33
C ALA A 34 -7.17 -13.09 6.37
N ASN A 35 -7.87 -13.66 7.32
CA ASN A 35 -9.32 -13.49 7.46
C ASN A 35 -9.74 -12.20 8.17
N THR A 36 -8.89 -11.61 9.00
CA THR A 36 -9.23 -10.47 9.86
C THR A 36 -8.57 -9.16 9.44
N ARG A 37 -7.32 -9.20 8.97
CA ARG A 37 -6.51 -8.03 8.66
C ARG A 37 -6.56 -7.62 7.18
N SER A 38 -6.19 -6.38 6.88
CA SER A 38 -5.91 -5.97 5.51
C SER A 38 -4.60 -6.59 5.03
N LYS A 39 -4.43 -6.80 3.71
CA LYS A 39 -3.24 -7.46 3.15
C LYS A 39 -1.91 -6.78 3.54
N GLY A 40 -1.88 -5.46 3.53
CA GLY A 40 -0.68 -4.70 3.92
C GLY A 40 -0.32 -4.82 5.39
N PHE A 41 -1.26 -5.27 6.23
CA PHE A 41 -1.09 -5.45 7.68
C PHE A 41 -0.94 -6.93 8.08
N ILE A 42 -0.72 -7.82 7.12
CA ILE A 42 -0.35 -9.22 7.40
C ILE A 42 1.13 -9.29 7.72
N GLU A 43 1.45 -9.93 8.84
CA GLU A 43 2.82 -10.22 9.23
C GLU A 43 3.44 -11.24 8.27
N ILE A 44 4.66 -10.94 7.85
CA ILE A 44 5.51 -11.84 7.06
C ILE A 44 6.69 -12.32 7.91
N GLU A 45 7.70 -12.84 7.31
CA GLU A 45 8.91 -13.27 8.03
C GLU A 45 9.40 -12.19 9.01
N SER A 46 9.84 -12.58 10.19
CA SER A 46 10.28 -11.71 11.30
C SER A 46 9.19 -10.91 12.06
N GLY A 47 7.90 -11.19 11.85
CA GLY A 47 6.81 -10.62 12.67
C GLY A 47 6.44 -9.17 12.34
N ASN A 48 7.00 -8.58 11.28
CA ASN A 48 6.58 -7.27 10.79
C ASN A 48 5.59 -7.41 9.64
N PRO A 49 4.57 -6.53 9.55
CA PRO A 49 3.63 -6.55 8.44
C PRO A 49 4.29 -6.04 7.15
N LEU A 50 3.71 -6.40 6.00
CA LEU A 50 4.23 -6.05 4.67
C LEU A 50 4.45 -4.54 4.52
N ILE A 51 3.56 -3.71 5.07
CA ILE A 51 3.68 -2.25 4.99
C ILE A 51 4.99 -1.73 5.62
N TYR A 52 5.50 -2.38 6.66
CA TYR A 52 6.78 -2.01 7.27
C TYR A 52 7.93 -2.05 6.26
N TYR A 53 7.98 -3.09 5.43
CA TYR A 53 9.03 -3.25 4.41
C TYR A 53 8.87 -2.25 3.27
N ILE A 54 7.63 -1.94 2.88
CA ILE A 54 7.34 -0.89 1.88
C ILE A 54 7.86 0.46 2.38
N ILE A 55 7.53 0.82 3.62
CA ILE A 55 7.97 2.09 4.24
C ILE A 55 9.49 2.14 4.35
N ASN A 56 10.15 1.07 4.80
CA ASN A 56 11.63 1.05 4.91
C ASN A 56 12.31 1.20 3.55
N ASN A 57 11.81 0.54 2.50
CA ASN A 57 12.35 0.70 1.15
C ASN A 57 12.15 2.13 0.61
N ALA A 58 11.02 2.76 0.93
CA ALA A 58 10.75 4.14 0.59
C ALA A 58 11.67 5.11 1.34
N ILE A 59 11.86 4.94 2.66
CA ILE A 59 12.82 5.71 3.47
C ILE A 59 14.23 5.59 2.90
N ALA A 60 14.66 4.38 2.55
CA ALA A 60 15.96 4.15 1.93
C ALA A 60 16.12 4.83 0.56
N SER A 61 15.03 5.32 -0.03
CA SER A 61 15.01 6.10 -1.27
C SER A 61 14.89 7.61 -1.03
N GLY A 62 14.81 8.04 0.24
CA GLY A 62 14.72 9.45 0.63
C GLY A 62 13.30 9.96 0.88
N ILE A 63 12.28 9.11 0.90
CA ILE A 63 10.90 9.48 1.23
C ILE A 63 10.73 9.49 2.75
N THR A 64 10.18 10.57 3.30
CA THR A 64 9.96 10.72 4.76
C THR A 64 8.53 11.14 5.10
N ILE A 65 7.68 11.41 4.11
CA ILE A 65 6.28 11.79 4.28
C ILE A 65 5.39 10.74 3.61
N PHE A 66 4.47 10.19 4.38
CA PHE A 66 3.57 9.13 3.95
C PHE A 66 2.12 9.53 4.19
N TYR A 67 1.26 9.28 3.20
CA TYR A 67 -0.19 9.35 3.33
C TYR A 67 -0.73 7.93 3.18
N ILE A 68 -1.32 7.38 4.23
CA ILE A 68 -1.79 5.99 4.22
C ILE A 68 -3.31 5.98 4.26
N ILE A 69 -3.91 5.40 3.22
CA ILE A 69 -5.36 5.37 3.06
C ILE A 69 -5.91 4.13 3.73
N LEU A 70 -6.70 4.31 4.77
CA LEU A 70 -7.34 3.26 5.54
C LEU A 70 -8.86 3.27 5.36
N SER A 71 -9.51 2.15 5.69
CA SER A 71 -10.95 2.12 5.97
C SER A 71 -11.23 2.65 7.37
N LYS A 72 -12.47 3.11 7.61
CA LYS A 72 -12.87 3.69 8.92
C LYS A 72 -12.66 2.75 10.13
N ASN A 73 -12.69 1.44 9.93
CA ASN A 73 -12.57 0.44 10.99
C ASN A 73 -11.17 -0.20 10.98
N SER A 74 -10.12 0.59 11.09
CA SER A 74 -8.71 0.14 10.99
C SER A 74 -7.87 0.57 12.19
N ASP A 75 -8.46 0.59 13.41
CA ASP A 75 -7.82 1.13 14.61
C ASP A 75 -6.52 0.42 14.97
N GLU A 76 -6.47 -0.93 14.88
CA GLU A 76 -5.25 -1.70 15.12
C GLU A 76 -4.13 -1.30 14.14
N PHE A 77 -4.48 -1.13 12.86
CA PHE A 77 -3.53 -0.72 11.84
C PHE A 77 -3.04 0.70 12.07
N LYS A 78 -3.95 1.63 12.44
CA LYS A 78 -3.60 2.99 12.79
C LYS A 78 -2.63 3.04 13.97
N THR A 79 -2.92 2.33 15.07
CA THR A 79 -2.04 2.25 16.24
C THR A 79 -0.64 1.75 15.89
N TYR A 80 -0.54 0.76 15.01
CA TYR A 80 0.74 0.29 14.51
C TYR A 80 1.48 1.38 13.72
N LEU A 81 0.79 2.11 12.84
CA LEU A 81 1.38 3.19 12.03
C LEU A 81 1.87 4.36 12.89
N ASP A 82 1.12 4.73 13.92
CA ASP A 82 1.52 5.76 14.89
C ASP A 82 2.84 5.34 15.58
N LYS A 83 2.95 4.08 16.01
CA LYS A 83 4.16 3.54 16.63
C LYS A 83 5.37 3.60 15.69
N ILE A 84 5.25 3.10 14.46
CA ILE A 84 6.40 3.10 13.52
C ILE A 84 6.76 4.50 13.04
N SER A 85 5.82 5.45 13.01
CA SER A 85 6.08 6.86 12.72
C SER A 85 7.10 7.45 13.72
N GLU A 86 6.90 7.18 14.99
CA GLU A 86 7.80 7.61 16.06
C GLU A 86 9.16 6.88 16.01
N GLU A 87 9.14 5.55 15.87
CA GLU A 87 10.36 4.72 15.83
C GLU A 87 11.28 5.08 14.65
N LEU A 88 10.70 5.28 13.46
CA LEU A 88 11.44 5.57 12.24
C LEU A 88 11.67 7.07 11.99
N LYS A 89 11.12 7.94 12.84
CA LYS A 89 11.21 9.41 12.74
C LYS A 89 10.74 9.93 11.37
N ILE A 90 9.57 9.46 10.94
CA ILE A 90 8.92 9.82 9.68
C ILE A 90 7.55 10.45 9.94
N GLU A 91 7.03 11.17 8.97
CA GLU A 91 5.68 11.73 9.04
C GLU A 91 4.68 10.78 8.37
N ILE A 92 3.72 10.25 9.14
CA ILE A 92 2.61 9.46 8.62
C ILE A 92 1.29 10.21 8.85
N LYS A 93 0.58 10.49 7.77
CA LYS A 93 -0.77 11.06 7.75
C LYS A 93 -1.77 10.00 7.31
N ILE A 94 -2.85 9.84 8.05
CA ILE A 94 -3.90 8.85 7.74
C ILE A 94 -5.04 9.53 7.00
N ALA A 95 -5.34 9.04 5.79
CA ALA A 95 -6.55 9.38 5.07
C ALA A 95 -7.58 8.25 5.22
N TYR A 96 -8.85 8.59 5.32
CA TYR A 96 -9.92 7.61 5.42
C TYR A 96 -10.74 7.58 4.13
N GLN A 97 -10.87 6.39 3.53
CA GLN A 97 -11.76 6.20 2.39
C GLN A 97 -13.19 5.92 2.85
N ASP A 98 -14.13 6.75 2.45
CA ASP A 98 -15.55 6.51 2.60
C ASP A 98 -16.05 5.61 1.47
N PHE A 99 -16.93 4.68 1.79
CA PHE A 99 -17.55 3.78 0.81
C PHE A 99 -18.91 4.26 0.33
N TYR A 100 -19.38 5.41 0.83
CA TYR A 100 -20.68 6.02 0.49
C TYR A 100 -21.85 5.04 0.64
N GLY A 101 -21.85 4.24 1.71
CA GLY A 101 -22.86 3.21 1.95
C GLY A 101 -22.73 1.94 1.10
N ASN A 102 -21.75 1.86 0.19
CA ASN A 102 -21.52 0.67 -0.60
C ASN A 102 -20.81 -0.44 0.23
N LYS A 103 -21.02 -1.69 -0.17
CA LYS A 103 -20.32 -2.85 0.43
C LYS A 103 -18.81 -2.87 0.11
N LYS A 104 -18.39 -2.16 -0.93
CA LYS A 104 -16.98 -2.12 -1.39
C LYS A 104 -16.61 -0.68 -1.74
N PRO A 105 -15.30 -0.31 -1.60
CA PRO A 105 -14.83 0.99 -2.04
C PRO A 105 -15.00 1.14 -3.56
N LEU A 106 -15.13 2.38 -4.03
CA LEU A 106 -15.31 2.70 -5.45
C LEU A 106 -14.04 2.51 -6.30
N GLY A 107 -12.91 2.21 -5.68
CA GLY A 107 -11.65 1.88 -6.36
C GLY A 107 -10.51 2.85 -6.05
N THR A 108 -9.38 2.62 -6.72
CA THR A 108 -8.11 3.32 -6.50
C THR A 108 -8.19 4.83 -6.76
N ALA A 109 -8.79 5.22 -7.88
CA ALA A 109 -8.91 6.63 -8.26
C ALA A 109 -9.76 7.42 -7.24
N ASP A 110 -10.85 6.82 -6.75
CA ASP A 110 -11.68 7.42 -5.71
C ASP A 110 -10.93 7.55 -4.38
N ALA A 111 -10.15 6.53 -3.99
CA ALA A 111 -9.32 6.59 -2.79
C ALA A 111 -8.31 7.75 -2.86
N ILE A 112 -7.63 7.92 -4.00
CA ILE A 112 -6.71 9.04 -4.22
C ILE A 112 -7.46 10.37 -4.17
N ARG A 113 -8.61 10.51 -4.85
CA ARG A 113 -9.44 11.72 -4.82
C ARG A 113 -9.81 12.11 -3.39
N GLN A 114 -10.32 11.16 -2.60
CA GLN A 114 -10.68 11.42 -1.21
C GLN A 114 -9.47 11.81 -0.35
N THR A 115 -8.28 11.30 -0.65
CA THR A 115 -7.03 11.71 0.01
C THR A 115 -6.68 13.16 -0.33
N LEU A 116 -6.78 13.55 -1.59
CA LEU A 116 -6.56 14.93 -2.04
C LEU A 116 -7.58 15.90 -1.43
N ASP A 117 -8.81 15.45 -1.16
CA ASP A 117 -9.83 16.27 -0.49
C ASP A 117 -9.58 16.43 1.01
N GLN A 118 -8.90 15.47 1.65
CA GLN A 118 -8.49 15.53 3.06
C GLN A 118 -7.16 16.28 3.27
N TYR A 119 -6.29 16.30 2.25
CA TYR A 119 -4.95 16.87 2.31
C TYR A 119 -4.68 17.72 1.07
N GLU A 120 -5.10 18.99 1.14
CA GLU A 120 -5.06 19.92 -0.01
C GLU A 120 -3.65 20.19 -0.54
N GLU A 121 -2.63 20.07 0.31
CA GLU A 121 -1.23 20.24 -0.08
C GLU A 121 -0.79 19.25 -1.17
N LEU A 122 -1.43 18.08 -1.26
CA LEU A 122 -1.16 17.11 -2.33
C LEU A 122 -1.64 17.56 -3.71
N LYS A 123 -2.66 18.44 -3.79
CA LYS A 123 -3.21 18.91 -5.07
C LYS A 123 -2.21 19.76 -5.88
N SER A 124 -1.26 20.39 -5.19
CA SER A 124 -0.24 21.24 -5.79
C SER A 124 1.17 20.64 -5.76
N SER A 125 1.30 19.40 -5.32
CA SER A 125 2.60 18.73 -5.19
C SER A 125 2.66 17.44 -6.00
N ARG A 126 3.88 17.08 -6.38
CA ARG A 126 4.16 15.76 -6.95
C ARG A 126 4.16 14.74 -5.83
N PHE A 127 3.51 13.60 -6.04
CA PHE A 127 3.50 12.49 -5.09
C PHE A 127 3.60 11.15 -5.82
N LEU A 128 4.04 10.11 -5.11
CA LEU A 128 4.02 8.73 -5.57
C LEU A 128 2.80 8.01 -5.03
N VAL A 129 2.35 6.97 -5.73
CA VAL A 129 1.26 6.10 -5.27
C VAL A 129 1.68 4.65 -5.36
N CYS A 130 1.38 3.85 -4.34
CA CYS A 130 1.55 2.41 -4.39
C CYS A 130 0.45 1.66 -3.62
N ASN A 131 0.30 0.37 -3.89
CA ASN A 131 -0.57 -0.52 -3.12
C ASN A 131 0.15 -1.02 -1.86
N SER A 132 -0.58 -1.30 -0.81
CA SER A 132 -0.03 -1.86 0.44
C SER A 132 0.22 -3.37 0.39
N ASP A 133 -0.22 -4.06 -0.66
CA ASP A 133 -0.15 -5.52 -0.81
C ASP A 133 0.94 -6.00 -1.79
N ASN A 134 1.79 -5.08 -2.27
CA ASN A 134 2.94 -5.38 -3.11
C ASN A 134 4.22 -4.83 -2.48
N LEU A 135 5.30 -5.62 -2.51
CA LEU A 135 6.61 -5.16 -2.06
C LEU A 135 7.35 -4.49 -3.22
N TYR A 136 7.65 -3.21 -3.06
CA TYR A 136 8.40 -2.43 -4.03
C TYR A 136 9.85 -2.29 -3.60
N SER A 137 10.78 -2.41 -4.54
CA SER A 137 12.20 -2.23 -4.27
C SER A 137 12.56 -0.76 -4.04
N LYS A 138 13.62 -0.51 -3.29
CA LYS A 138 14.23 0.82 -3.19
C LYS A 138 14.47 1.45 -4.57
N ASN A 139 14.95 0.66 -5.54
CA ASN A 139 15.25 1.17 -6.88
C ASN A 139 13.99 1.62 -7.62
N SER A 140 12.86 0.95 -7.44
CA SER A 140 11.58 1.37 -8.02
C SER A 140 11.19 2.78 -7.56
N PHE A 141 11.29 3.07 -6.28
CA PHE A 141 11.02 4.40 -5.74
C PHE A 141 12.01 5.44 -6.28
N ARG A 142 13.31 5.11 -6.35
CA ARG A 142 14.33 6.03 -6.88
C ARG A 142 14.06 6.42 -8.33
N ILE A 143 13.77 5.45 -9.20
CA ILE A 143 13.45 5.70 -10.61
C ILE A 143 12.29 6.68 -10.73
N LEU A 144 11.22 6.49 -9.94
CA LEU A 144 10.06 7.39 -9.97
C LEU A 144 10.38 8.79 -9.42
N ILE A 145 11.19 8.89 -8.35
CA ILE A 145 11.62 10.17 -7.78
C ILE A 145 12.45 10.98 -8.79
N GLU A 146 13.37 10.30 -9.49
CA GLU A 146 14.30 10.89 -10.45
C GLU A 146 13.65 11.21 -11.81
N SER A 147 12.50 10.59 -12.13
CA SER A 147 11.77 10.85 -13.37
C SER A 147 11.41 12.34 -13.48
N LYS A 148 11.59 12.91 -14.67
CA LYS A 148 11.21 14.29 -14.99
C LYS A 148 9.86 14.40 -15.67
N ASP A 149 9.25 13.27 -15.99
CA ASP A 149 7.96 13.23 -16.67
C ASP A 149 6.81 13.62 -15.73
N TYR A 150 5.75 14.15 -16.28
CA TYR A 150 4.54 14.54 -15.56
C TYR A 150 3.87 13.35 -14.86
N SER A 151 3.88 12.19 -15.53
CA SER A 151 3.36 10.93 -15.00
C SER A 151 4.29 9.80 -15.40
N SER A 152 4.64 8.95 -14.44
CA SER A 152 5.52 7.82 -14.65
C SER A 152 5.00 6.61 -13.88
N MET A 153 5.22 5.43 -14.43
CA MET A 153 4.80 4.16 -13.84
C MET A 153 5.93 3.15 -13.93
N ILE A 154 6.10 2.33 -12.89
CA ILE A 154 7.00 1.18 -12.96
C ILE A 154 6.31 0.05 -13.73
N ALA A 155 6.93 -0.37 -14.80
CA ALA A 155 6.55 -1.59 -15.52
C ALA A 155 7.52 -2.72 -15.18
N TYR A 156 6.99 -3.92 -15.02
CA TYR A 156 7.76 -5.14 -14.81
C TYR A 156 7.74 -5.97 -16.10
N LYS A 157 8.90 -6.57 -16.43
CA LYS A 157 8.96 -7.48 -17.57
C LYS A 157 8.05 -8.68 -17.31
N PHE A 158 7.21 -9.00 -18.28
CA PHE A 158 6.26 -10.10 -18.19
C PHE A 158 6.94 -11.43 -17.85
N ASP A 159 8.07 -11.73 -18.49
CA ASP A 159 8.86 -12.94 -18.28
C ASP A 159 9.49 -13.06 -16.88
N CYS A 160 9.47 -11.98 -16.10
CA CYS A 160 9.97 -11.97 -14.72
C CYS A 160 8.85 -12.18 -13.68
N LEU A 161 7.60 -12.38 -14.12
CA LEU A 161 6.47 -12.62 -13.25
C LEU A 161 6.28 -14.12 -13.06
N ASP A 162 6.46 -14.61 -11.86
CA ASP A 162 6.31 -16.02 -11.49
C ASP A 162 4.83 -16.35 -11.20
N PHE A 163 4.01 -16.36 -12.25
CA PHE A 163 2.61 -16.72 -12.22
C PHE A 163 2.25 -17.64 -13.38
N ASP A 164 1.20 -18.43 -13.22
CA ASP A 164 0.66 -19.22 -14.32
C ASP A 164 0.12 -18.32 -15.45
N ASN A 165 0.10 -18.87 -16.67
CA ASN A 165 -0.27 -18.14 -17.88
C ASN A 165 -1.70 -17.58 -17.87
N GLU A 166 -2.63 -18.20 -17.16
CA GLU A 166 -4.01 -17.71 -17.06
C GLU A 166 -4.08 -16.47 -16.18
N ARG A 167 -3.32 -16.46 -15.08
CA ARG A 167 -3.24 -15.32 -14.19
C ARG A 167 -2.50 -14.13 -14.83
N LEU A 168 -1.47 -14.42 -15.62
CA LEU A 168 -0.71 -13.39 -16.35
C LEU A 168 -1.59 -12.62 -17.35
N LYS A 169 -2.56 -13.25 -18.01
CA LYS A 169 -3.51 -12.59 -18.91
C LYS A 169 -4.37 -11.52 -18.24
N GLY A 170 -4.49 -11.54 -16.92
CA GLY A 170 -5.24 -10.56 -16.14
C GLY A 170 -4.46 -9.31 -15.74
N PHE A 171 -3.15 -9.25 -16.02
CA PHE A 171 -2.35 -8.07 -15.77
C PHE A 171 -2.47 -7.06 -16.91
N ALA A 172 -2.48 -5.77 -16.57
CA ALA A 172 -2.39 -4.73 -17.58
C ALA A 172 -1.01 -4.78 -18.25
N ILE A 173 -0.99 -4.82 -19.56
CA ILE A 173 0.21 -4.77 -20.41
C ILE A 173 0.38 -3.35 -20.93
#